data_4482332e0d972c817f9d4113558872ca
#
_entry.id   4482332e0d972c817f9d4113558872ca
#
_cell.length_a   1.000
_cell.length_b   1.000
_cell.length_c   1.000
_cell.angle_alpha   90.00
_cell.angle_beta   90.00
_cell.angle_gamma   90.00
#
_symmetry.space_group_name_H-M   'P 1'
#
loop_
_entity.id
_entity.type
_entity.pdbx_description
1 polymer ?
#
loop_
_entity_poly.entity_id
_entity_poly.type
_entity_poly.pdbx_seq_one_letter_code
_entity_poly.pdbx_strand_id
1 'polypeptide(L)'
;MRETLYDFCIRTGQQTLLQEWDAKQNAPLTPKDLSYGSKKKVWWRCAHGHVWQAMVTIRTANHSGCPYCSHQRPWPGENDLTSQFPKIATQWDMEKNASLTPEMVTRYSNRCVWWRCEKGHSWKTPVRTRTHAACGCPYCAGRKVLKGFNDLFTCMPEIAAQWHPTLNGTLTPYDVTHGSKKKVWWICEQGHVWCASIASRTGGKRCGCPVCAGKVKAQKQAYHAKMIAEHKKNDR
;
A
#
# COMPACT_ATOMS: atom_id res chain seq x y z
N MET A 1 -8.60 -35.58 38.05
CA MET A 1 -8.83 -35.81 36.61
C MET A 1 -8.78 -34.43 35.91
N ARG A 2 -8.17 -34.35 34.72
CA ARG A 2 -8.21 -33.09 33.98
C ARG A 2 -9.59 -32.92 33.31
N GLU A 3 -10.21 -31.76 33.44
CA GLU A 3 -11.50 -31.44 32.81
C GLU A 3 -11.45 -31.68 31.29
N THR A 4 -12.44 -32.38 30.76
CA THR A 4 -12.53 -32.67 29.32
C THR A 4 -13.01 -31.45 28.54
N LEU A 5 -12.81 -31.43 27.21
CA LEU A 5 -13.36 -30.39 26.35
C LEU A 5 -14.90 -30.36 26.45
N TYR A 6 -15.53 -31.53 26.52
CA TYR A 6 -17.00 -31.61 26.63
C TYR A 6 -17.50 -30.95 27.91
N ASP A 7 -16.96 -31.32 29.09
CA ASP A 7 -17.39 -30.78 30.38
C ASP A 7 -17.11 -29.30 30.49
N PHE A 8 -15.96 -28.84 30.00
CA PHE A 8 -15.62 -27.42 29.90
C PHE A 8 -16.66 -26.63 29.08
N CYS A 9 -17.04 -27.11 27.89
CA CYS A 9 -18.01 -26.44 27.03
C CYS A 9 -19.40 -26.37 27.68
N ILE A 10 -19.83 -27.42 28.37
CA ILE A 10 -21.10 -27.42 29.09
C ILE A 10 -21.06 -26.43 30.24
N ARG A 11 -20.02 -26.46 31.06
CA ARG A 11 -19.88 -25.58 32.23
C ARG A 11 -19.77 -24.10 31.86
N THR A 12 -19.06 -23.78 30.75
CA THR A 12 -18.78 -22.39 30.34
C THR A 12 -19.81 -21.84 29.33
N GLY A 13 -20.79 -22.63 28.91
CA GLY A 13 -21.77 -22.23 27.90
C GLY A 13 -21.22 -22.17 26.47
N GLN A 14 -20.02 -22.77 26.22
CA GLN A 14 -19.38 -22.76 24.90
C GLN A 14 -19.79 -23.97 24.03
N GLN A 15 -21.06 -24.31 24.04
CA GLN A 15 -21.59 -25.48 23.30
C GLN A 15 -21.40 -25.36 21.78
N THR A 16 -21.26 -24.18 21.24
CA THR A 16 -20.94 -23.96 19.81
C THR A 16 -19.63 -24.64 19.39
N LEU A 17 -18.65 -24.77 20.31
CA LEU A 17 -17.41 -25.52 20.03
C LEU A 17 -17.69 -27.02 19.82
N LEU A 18 -18.66 -27.59 20.51
CA LEU A 18 -19.06 -28.99 20.33
C LEU A 18 -19.77 -29.20 18.98
N GLN A 19 -20.55 -28.20 18.53
CA GLN A 19 -21.19 -28.25 17.22
C GLN A 19 -20.19 -28.11 16.08
N GLU A 20 -19.10 -27.37 16.30
CA GLU A 20 -18.01 -27.21 15.32
C GLU A 20 -17.00 -28.38 15.33
N TRP A 21 -17.12 -29.34 16.24
CA TRP A 21 -16.26 -30.54 16.25
C TRP A 21 -16.58 -31.41 15.04
N ASP A 22 -15.58 -31.62 14.14
CA ASP A 22 -15.76 -32.51 13.00
C ASP A 22 -15.59 -33.98 13.42
N ALA A 23 -16.70 -34.61 13.82
CA ALA A 23 -16.69 -35.98 14.32
C ALA A 23 -16.13 -36.98 13.28
N LYS A 24 -16.38 -36.75 11.99
CA LYS A 24 -15.92 -37.65 10.92
C LYS A 24 -14.40 -37.60 10.77
N GLN A 25 -13.83 -36.40 10.77
CA GLN A 25 -12.38 -36.21 10.58
C GLN A 25 -11.57 -36.52 11.85
N ASN A 26 -12.21 -36.45 13.02
CA ASN A 26 -11.54 -36.72 14.29
C ASN A 26 -11.68 -38.15 14.77
N ALA A 27 -12.51 -38.97 14.14
CA ALA A 27 -12.71 -40.38 14.57
C ALA A 27 -11.39 -41.12 14.74
N PRO A 28 -11.23 -41.95 15.81
CA PRO A 28 -12.22 -42.27 16.84
C PRO A 28 -12.30 -41.27 18.03
N LEU A 29 -11.54 -40.14 17.99
CA LEU A 29 -11.51 -39.18 19.09
C LEU A 29 -12.84 -38.41 19.21
N THR A 30 -13.22 -38.18 20.46
CA THR A 30 -14.38 -37.35 20.83
C THR A 30 -13.96 -36.18 21.72
N PRO A 31 -14.82 -35.19 21.96
CA PRO A 31 -14.55 -34.10 22.91
C PRO A 31 -14.35 -34.56 24.36
N LYS A 32 -14.75 -35.78 24.71
CA LYS A 32 -14.57 -36.36 26.04
C LYS A 32 -13.17 -36.95 26.24
N ASP A 33 -12.45 -37.22 25.16
CA ASP A 33 -11.11 -37.86 25.20
C ASP A 33 -9.97 -36.84 25.33
N LEU A 34 -10.28 -35.55 25.22
CA LEU A 34 -9.28 -34.49 25.25
C LEU A 34 -9.58 -33.44 26.31
N SER A 35 -8.54 -32.99 27.01
CA SER A 35 -8.65 -31.83 27.90
C SER A 35 -8.90 -30.52 27.09
N TYR A 36 -9.68 -29.60 27.65
CA TYR A 36 -9.89 -28.28 27.06
C TYR A 36 -8.61 -27.49 26.84
N GLY A 37 -7.54 -27.73 27.61
CA GLY A 37 -6.21 -27.13 27.45
C GLY A 37 -5.28 -27.90 26.50
N SER A 38 -5.78 -28.90 25.78
CA SER A 38 -4.96 -29.76 24.92
C SER A 38 -4.33 -28.98 23.75
N LYS A 39 -3.02 -29.16 23.54
CA LYS A 39 -2.29 -28.64 22.37
C LYS A 39 -2.45 -29.54 21.13
N LYS A 40 -3.22 -30.64 21.24
CA LYS A 40 -3.51 -31.51 20.10
C LYS A 40 -4.31 -30.74 19.05
N LYS A 41 -3.88 -30.80 17.78
CA LYS A 41 -4.63 -30.28 16.63
C LYS A 41 -5.72 -31.28 16.28
N VAL A 42 -6.94 -30.77 16.17
CA VAL A 42 -8.13 -31.51 15.77
C VAL A 42 -8.85 -30.76 14.67
N TRP A 43 -9.75 -31.45 13.98
CA TRP A 43 -10.55 -30.90 12.91
C TRP A 43 -11.80 -30.22 13.43
N TRP A 44 -12.06 -29.05 12.88
CA TRP A 44 -13.23 -28.22 13.18
C TRP A 44 -14.00 -27.93 11.90
N ARG A 45 -15.32 -27.82 12.00
CA ARG A 45 -16.21 -27.45 10.88
C ARG A 45 -17.15 -26.35 11.33
N CYS A 46 -17.14 -25.18 10.70
CA CYS A 46 -18.08 -24.11 11.01
C CYS A 46 -19.43 -24.32 10.31
N ALA A 47 -20.42 -23.48 10.69
CA ALA A 47 -21.77 -23.52 10.10
C ALA A 47 -21.79 -23.29 8.58
N HIS A 48 -20.79 -22.60 8.01
CA HIS A 48 -20.63 -22.39 6.56
C HIS A 48 -19.92 -23.56 5.86
N GLY A 49 -19.63 -24.66 6.57
CA GLY A 49 -19.01 -25.86 5.98
C GLY A 49 -17.48 -25.81 5.86
N HIS A 50 -16.81 -24.71 6.23
CA HIS A 50 -15.34 -24.66 6.22
C HIS A 50 -14.75 -25.65 7.21
N VAL A 51 -13.74 -26.38 6.77
CA VAL A 51 -13.04 -27.38 7.58
C VAL A 51 -11.59 -26.97 7.79
N TRP A 52 -11.12 -27.00 9.05
CA TRP A 52 -9.73 -26.65 9.37
C TRP A 52 -9.20 -27.37 10.60
N GLN A 53 -7.90 -27.36 10.76
CA GLN A 53 -7.24 -27.86 11.96
C GLN A 53 -6.84 -26.71 12.88
N ALA A 54 -7.14 -26.86 14.19
CA ALA A 54 -6.66 -25.97 15.24
C ALA A 54 -6.44 -26.77 16.53
N MET A 55 -5.54 -26.28 17.39
CA MET A 55 -5.39 -26.83 18.73
C MET A 55 -6.65 -26.55 19.55
N VAL A 56 -7.02 -27.51 20.41
CA VAL A 56 -8.16 -27.35 21.32
C VAL A 56 -7.98 -26.08 22.16
N THR A 57 -6.81 -25.89 22.78
CA THR A 57 -6.54 -24.72 23.64
C THR A 57 -6.69 -23.38 22.91
N ILE A 58 -6.40 -23.29 21.61
CA ILE A 58 -6.60 -22.05 20.84
C ILE A 58 -8.08 -21.74 20.68
N ARG A 59 -8.92 -22.75 20.58
CA ARG A 59 -10.36 -22.59 20.45
C ARG A 59 -11.01 -22.23 21.79
N THR A 60 -10.55 -22.80 22.87
CA THR A 60 -11.11 -22.60 24.22
C THR A 60 -10.60 -21.32 24.90
N ALA A 61 -9.27 -21.09 24.90
CA ALA A 61 -8.67 -19.97 25.62
C ALA A 61 -8.65 -18.64 24.80
N ASN A 62 -8.40 -18.74 23.49
CA ASN A 62 -8.29 -17.55 22.64
C ASN A 62 -9.59 -17.24 21.88
N HIS A 63 -10.62 -18.04 22.07
CA HIS A 63 -11.91 -17.92 21.37
C HIS A 63 -11.79 -17.74 19.86
N SER A 64 -10.73 -18.30 19.25
CA SER A 64 -10.47 -18.17 17.82
C SER A 64 -11.54 -18.91 17.02
N GLY A 65 -12.21 -18.22 16.10
CA GLY A 65 -13.22 -18.80 15.22
C GLY A 65 -12.63 -19.48 13.98
N CYS A 66 -13.49 -19.70 12.98
CA CYS A 66 -13.09 -20.19 11.68
C CYS A 66 -12.15 -19.21 10.97
N PRO A 67 -10.93 -19.61 10.54
CA PRO A 67 -9.97 -18.72 9.89
C PRO A 67 -10.43 -18.23 8.50
N TYR A 68 -11.35 -18.92 7.89
CA TYR A 68 -11.94 -18.54 6.59
C TYR A 68 -13.03 -17.49 6.78
N CYS A 69 -13.97 -17.70 7.70
CA CYS A 69 -15.00 -16.72 8.04
C CYS A 69 -14.41 -15.41 8.57
N SER A 70 -13.31 -15.49 9.31
CA SER A 70 -12.58 -14.31 9.81
C SER A 70 -11.61 -13.68 8.80
N HIS A 71 -11.61 -14.15 7.56
CA HIS A 71 -10.71 -13.72 6.47
C HIS A 71 -9.20 -13.82 6.77
N GLN A 72 -8.80 -14.63 7.74
CA GLN A 72 -7.38 -14.89 8.03
C GLN A 72 -6.76 -15.81 6.98
N ARG A 73 -7.57 -16.70 6.38
CA ARG A 73 -7.17 -17.59 5.30
C ARG A 73 -8.10 -17.43 4.10
N PRO A 74 -7.57 -17.50 2.88
CA PRO A 74 -8.40 -17.46 1.69
C PRO A 74 -9.17 -18.79 1.53
N TRP A 75 -10.40 -18.67 1.08
CA TRP A 75 -11.24 -19.75 0.60
C TRP A 75 -11.64 -19.40 -0.82
N PRO A 76 -11.07 -20.11 -1.83
CA PRO A 76 -11.32 -19.79 -3.23
C PRO A 76 -12.82 -19.82 -3.57
N GLY A 77 -13.26 -18.79 -4.28
CA GLY A 77 -14.67 -18.63 -4.65
C GLY A 77 -15.53 -17.88 -3.64
N GLU A 78 -15.07 -17.61 -2.40
CA GLU A 78 -15.86 -16.94 -1.37
C GLU A 78 -15.21 -15.66 -0.82
N ASN A 79 -14.02 -15.80 -0.17
CA ASN A 79 -13.41 -14.70 0.54
C ASN A 79 -12.03 -14.30 -0.02
N ASP A 80 -11.63 -14.88 -1.13
CA ASP A 80 -10.43 -14.54 -1.87
C ASP A 80 -10.54 -13.19 -2.59
N LEU A 81 -9.42 -12.67 -3.08
CA LEU A 81 -9.39 -11.37 -3.74
C LEU A 81 -10.14 -11.37 -5.06
N THR A 82 -10.09 -12.45 -5.83
CA THR A 82 -10.77 -12.56 -7.13
C THR A 82 -12.27 -12.49 -6.95
N SER A 83 -12.81 -13.23 -5.98
CA SER A 83 -14.24 -13.29 -5.70
C SER A 83 -14.79 -11.97 -5.17
N GLN A 84 -14.06 -11.33 -4.25
CA GLN A 84 -14.55 -10.11 -3.58
C GLN A 84 -14.20 -8.81 -4.31
N PHE A 85 -13.10 -8.78 -5.06
CA PHE A 85 -12.58 -7.58 -5.75
C PHE A 85 -12.09 -7.90 -7.16
N PRO A 86 -12.96 -8.39 -8.06
CA PRO A 86 -12.56 -8.83 -9.40
C PRO A 86 -11.84 -7.73 -10.19
N LYS A 87 -12.32 -6.48 -10.12
CA LYS A 87 -11.67 -5.33 -10.78
C LYS A 87 -10.25 -5.03 -10.25
N ILE A 88 -9.97 -5.34 -8.99
CA ILE A 88 -8.62 -5.19 -8.43
C ILE A 88 -7.77 -6.40 -8.83
N ALA A 89 -8.35 -7.59 -8.83
CA ALA A 89 -7.66 -8.81 -9.20
C ALA A 89 -7.16 -8.79 -10.66
N THR A 90 -7.86 -8.15 -11.61
CA THR A 90 -7.37 -7.97 -12.99
C THR A 90 -6.07 -7.18 -13.09
N GLN A 91 -5.73 -6.39 -12.06
CA GLN A 91 -4.49 -5.64 -12.02
C GLN A 91 -3.33 -6.41 -11.35
N TRP A 92 -3.54 -7.68 -11.05
CA TRP A 92 -2.49 -8.53 -10.49
C TRP A 92 -1.42 -8.83 -11.54
N ASP A 93 -0.15 -8.53 -11.23
CA ASP A 93 0.96 -8.81 -12.13
C ASP A 93 1.36 -10.28 -12.02
N MET A 94 0.75 -11.14 -12.85
CA MET A 94 0.95 -12.59 -12.81
C MET A 94 2.41 -12.99 -13.01
N GLU A 95 3.15 -12.27 -13.87
CA GLU A 95 4.55 -12.57 -14.14
C GLU A 95 5.44 -12.31 -12.92
N LYS A 96 5.26 -11.14 -12.27
CA LYS A 96 6.11 -10.74 -11.15
C LYS A 96 5.72 -11.38 -9.82
N ASN A 97 4.52 -11.88 -9.68
CA ASN A 97 4.05 -12.59 -8.49
C ASN A 97 4.28 -14.11 -8.57
N ALA A 98 4.75 -14.62 -9.71
CA ALA A 98 5.05 -16.03 -9.94
C ALA A 98 3.90 -16.97 -9.54
N SER A 99 4.12 -17.87 -8.58
CA SER A 99 3.12 -18.84 -8.13
C SER A 99 2.03 -18.28 -7.21
N LEU A 100 2.14 -17.01 -6.79
CA LEU A 100 1.13 -16.38 -5.93
C LEU A 100 0.02 -15.78 -6.79
N THR A 101 -1.20 -16.28 -6.61
CA THR A 101 -2.38 -15.83 -7.36
C THR A 101 -3.36 -15.05 -6.47
N PRO A 102 -4.30 -14.27 -7.05
CA PRO A 102 -5.29 -13.52 -6.28
C PRO A 102 -6.20 -14.41 -5.42
N GLU A 103 -6.44 -15.66 -5.83
CA GLU A 103 -7.25 -16.63 -5.09
C GLU A 103 -6.56 -17.10 -3.80
N MET A 104 -5.24 -16.91 -3.70
CA MET A 104 -4.43 -17.30 -2.55
C MET A 104 -4.34 -16.22 -1.46
N VAL A 105 -5.04 -15.12 -1.60
CA VAL A 105 -5.02 -13.99 -0.66
C VAL A 105 -6.41 -13.48 -0.34
N THR A 106 -6.60 -13.03 0.91
CA THR A 106 -7.82 -12.34 1.31
C THR A 106 -7.64 -10.83 1.15
N ARG A 107 -8.75 -10.08 1.13
CA ARG A 107 -8.75 -8.59 1.07
C ARG A 107 -7.93 -7.92 2.17
N TYR A 108 -7.75 -8.56 3.33
CA TYR A 108 -6.99 -8.02 4.46
C TYR A 108 -5.51 -8.42 4.46
N SER A 109 -5.06 -9.14 3.44
CA SER A 109 -3.68 -9.63 3.38
C SER A 109 -2.66 -8.50 3.40
N ASN A 110 -1.67 -8.61 4.31
CA ASN A 110 -0.51 -7.72 4.39
C ASN A 110 0.58 -8.08 3.37
N ARG A 111 0.39 -9.13 2.58
CA ARG A 111 1.38 -9.52 1.56
C ARG A 111 1.56 -8.39 0.56
N CYS A 112 2.81 -7.96 0.39
CA CYS A 112 3.20 -7.03 -0.66
C CYS A 112 3.32 -7.79 -1.97
N VAL A 113 2.50 -7.43 -2.94
CA VAL A 113 2.44 -8.04 -4.27
C VAL A 113 2.63 -7.01 -5.36
N TRP A 114 2.96 -7.47 -6.56
CA TRP A 114 3.06 -6.64 -7.74
C TRP A 114 1.71 -6.47 -8.41
N TRP A 115 1.45 -5.25 -8.81
CA TRP A 115 0.26 -4.82 -9.53
C TRP A 115 0.66 -4.23 -10.87
N ARG A 116 -0.17 -4.40 -11.88
CA ARG A 116 0.01 -3.80 -13.22
C ARG A 116 -1.27 -3.07 -13.61
N CYS A 117 -1.20 -1.78 -13.92
CA CYS A 117 -2.36 -1.05 -14.43
C CYS A 117 -2.51 -1.21 -15.95
N GLU A 118 -3.65 -0.76 -16.49
CA GLU A 118 -3.96 -0.81 -17.91
C GLU A 118 -2.93 -0.11 -18.81
N LYS A 119 -2.23 0.91 -18.27
CA LYS A 119 -1.11 1.59 -18.96
C LYS A 119 0.22 0.85 -18.85
N GLY A 120 0.25 -0.36 -18.31
CA GLY A 120 1.47 -1.19 -18.16
C GLY A 120 2.37 -0.83 -16.98
N HIS A 121 2.06 0.19 -16.18
CA HIS A 121 2.88 0.52 -15.02
C HIS A 121 2.79 -0.58 -13.96
N SER A 122 3.94 -1.02 -13.47
CA SER A 122 4.06 -2.06 -12.46
C SER A 122 4.59 -1.49 -11.15
N TRP A 123 3.92 -1.83 -10.03
CA TRP A 123 4.32 -1.37 -8.69
C TRP A 123 4.03 -2.42 -7.63
N LYS A 124 4.68 -2.30 -6.48
CA LYS A 124 4.53 -3.22 -5.34
C LYS A 124 3.81 -2.52 -4.19
N THR A 125 2.74 -3.14 -3.67
CA THR A 125 2.03 -2.65 -2.48
C THR A 125 1.24 -3.78 -1.82
N PRO A 126 0.93 -3.71 -0.50
CA PRO A 126 0.10 -4.71 0.18
C PRO A 126 -1.30 -4.82 -0.41
N VAL A 127 -1.86 -6.04 -0.43
CA VAL A 127 -3.23 -6.29 -0.91
C VAL A 127 -4.24 -5.41 -0.17
N ARG A 128 -4.17 -5.36 1.17
CA ARG A 128 -5.08 -4.55 1.99
C ARG A 128 -5.08 -3.06 1.62
N THR A 129 -3.95 -2.53 1.17
CA THR A 129 -3.85 -1.11 0.75
C THR A 129 -4.67 -0.85 -0.50
N ARG A 130 -4.73 -1.83 -1.41
CA ARG A 130 -5.53 -1.74 -2.63
C ARG A 130 -7.02 -1.88 -2.34
N THR A 131 -7.39 -2.79 -1.46
CA THR A 131 -8.79 -3.10 -1.15
C THR A 131 -9.44 -2.10 -0.20
N HIS A 132 -8.71 -1.61 0.80
CA HIS A 132 -9.25 -0.71 1.82
C HIS A 132 -9.22 0.77 1.37
N ALA A 133 -8.08 1.24 0.86
CA ALA A 133 -7.89 2.65 0.51
C ALA A 133 -8.17 2.96 -0.97
N ALA A 134 -8.65 1.98 -1.76
CA ALA A 134 -8.88 2.08 -3.20
C ALA A 134 -7.72 2.76 -3.98
N CYS A 135 -6.49 2.63 -3.47
CA CYS A 135 -5.31 3.27 -4.03
C CYS A 135 -4.95 2.67 -5.39
N GLY A 136 -5.15 3.42 -6.47
CA GLY A 136 -4.74 3.05 -7.82
C GLY A 136 -3.23 3.11 -8.05
N CYS A 137 -2.83 3.01 -9.31
CA CYS A 137 -1.43 3.13 -9.74
C CYS A 137 -0.80 4.44 -9.25
N PRO A 138 0.32 4.40 -8.51
CA PRO A 138 0.95 5.61 -7.97
C PRO A 138 1.56 6.51 -9.05
N TYR A 139 1.90 5.96 -10.20
CA TYR A 139 2.42 6.71 -11.35
C TYR A 139 1.30 7.45 -12.08
N CYS A 140 0.18 6.78 -12.38
CA CYS A 140 -0.99 7.41 -12.97
C CYS A 140 -1.59 8.51 -12.07
N ALA A 141 -1.50 8.31 -10.75
CA ALA A 141 -1.96 9.29 -9.75
C ALA A 141 -0.93 10.40 -9.45
N GLY A 142 0.22 10.43 -10.12
CA GLY A 142 1.27 11.44 -9.89
C GLY A 142 1.94 11.38 -8.52
N ARG A 143 1.71 10.32 -7.73
CA ARG A 143 2.30 10.14 -6.38
C ARG A 143 3.75 9.66 -6.42
N LYS A 144 4.12 8.94 -7.48
CA LYS A 144 5.51 8.53 -7.77
C LYS A 144 5.87 9.01 -9.17
N VAL A 145 7.12 9.44 -9.33
CA VAL A 145 7.66 9.80 -10.63
C VAL A 145 8.01 8.54 -11.42
N LEU A 146 7.74 8.60 -12.71
CA LEU A 146 8.18 7.63 -13.70
C LEU A 146 8.75 8.43 -14.89
N LYS A 147 10.05 8.32 -15.12
CA LYS A 147 10.74 9.01 -16.22
C LYS A 147 10.14 8.64 -17.56
N GLY A 148 9.92 9.63 -18.40
CA GLY A 148 9.27 9.46 -19.70
C GLY A 148 7.74 9.33 -19.66
N PHE A 149 7.11 9.48 -18.48
CA PHE A 149 5.65 9.38 -18.36
C PHE A 149 5.02 10.56 -17.61
N ASN A 150 5.40 10.80 -16.36
CA ASN A 150 4.79 11.82 -15.53
C ASN A 150 5.80 12.75 -14.85
N ASP A 151 7.05 12.68 -15.25
CA ASP A 151 8.08 13.61 -14.83
C ASP A 151 7.86 15.01 -15.43
N LEU A 152 8.48 16.02 -14.81
CA LEU A 152 8.29 17.41 -15.20
C LEU A 152 8.79 17.68 -16.62
N PHE A 153 9.92 17.08 -17.02
CA PHE A 153 10.49 17.29 -18.35
C PHE A 153 9.54 16.76 -19.43
N THR A 154 9.00 15.56 -19.24
CA THR A 154 8.10 14.94 -20.20
C THR A 154 6.74 15.66 -20.29
N CYS A 155 6.19 16.06 -19.12
CA CYS A 155 4.87 16.67 -19.08
C CYS A 155 4.86 18.16 -19.42
N MET A 156 5.93 18.89 -19.11
CA MET A 156 6.00 20.35 -19.22
C MET A 156 7.42 20.81 -19.60
N PRO A 157 7.88 20.50 -20.80
CA PRO A 157 9.26 20.76 -21.25
C PRO A 157 9.61 22.26 -21.21
N GLU A 158 8.68 23.15 -21.51
CA GLU A 158 8.88 24.61 -21.45
C GLU A 158 9.19 25.10 -20.02
N ILE A 159 8.55 24.52 -19.01
CA ILE A 159 8.82 24.85 -17.61
C ILE A 159 10.13 24.18 -17.17
N ALA A 160 10.35 22.95 -17.60
CA ALA A 160 11.57 22.23 -17.31
C ALA A 160 12.83 22.91 -17.88
N ALA A 161 12.73 23.58 -19.03
CA ALA A 161 13.82 24.39 -19.62
C ALA A 161 14.29 25.54 -18.71
N GLN A 162 13.43 25.99 -17.79
CA GLN A 162 13.79 27.03 -16.81
C GLN A 162 14.39 26.44 -15.51
N TRP A 163 14.70 25.16 -15.47
CA TRP A 163 15.35 24.53 -14.33
C TRP A 163 16.79 25.04 -14.19
N HIS A 164 17.14 25.51 -12.98
CA HIS A 164 18.50 26.03 -12.79
C HIS A 164 19.53 24.89 -12.90
N PRO A 165 20.57 25.02 -13.74
CA PRO A 165 21.45 23.90 -14.09
C PRO A 165 22.29 23.36 -12.92
N THR A 166 22.62 24.18 -11.92
CA THR A 166 23.55 23.82 -10.83
C THR A 166 22.96 23.92 -9.43
N LEU A 167 21.99 24.85 -9.15
CA LEU A 167 21.53 25.10 -7.79
C LEU A 167 20.56 24.04 -7.24
N ASN A 168 20.17 23.07 -8.04
CA ASN A 168 19.31 21.97 -7.62
C ASN A 168 20.09 20.69 -7.27
N GLY A 169 21.43 20.77 -7.19
CA GLY A 169 22.30 19.63 -6.94
C GLY A 169 22.09 18.53 -7.97
N THR A 170 21.91 17.29 -7.50
CA THR A 170 21.66 16.14 -8.38
C THR A 170 20.23 15.99 -8.84
N LEU A 171 19.30 16.83 -8.32
CA LEU A 171 17.89 16.75 -8.67
C LEU A 171 17.65 17.33 -10.07
N THR A 172 17.01 16.56 -10.92
CA THR A 172 16.69 16.93 -12.32
C THR A 172 15.17 17.01 -12.54
N PRO A 173 14.70 17.64 -13.62
CA PRO A 173 13.27 17.64 -13.99
C PRO A 173 12.69 16.25 -14.23
N TYR A 174 13.52 15.24 -14.49
CA TYR A 174 13.11 13.83 -14.65
C TYR A 174 12.82 13.13 -13.32
N ASP A 175 13.25 13.70 -12.19
CA ASP A 175 13.13 13.08 -10.86
C ASP A 175 11.92 13.60 -10.06
N VAL A 176 11.11 14.47 -10.67
CA VAL A 176 9.97 15.12 -10.02
C VAL A 176 8.75 15.11 -10.92
N THR A 177 7.56 15.02 -10.32
CA THR A 177 6.30 15.20 -11.05
C THR A 177 5.94 16.66 -11.13
N HIS A 178 5.14 17.04 -12.12
CA HIS A 178 4.63 18.41 -12.28
C HIS A 178 3.83 18.91 -11.06
N GLY A 179 3.16 18.03 -10.31
CA GLY A 179 2.42 18.37 -9.08
C GLY A 179 3.26 18.43 -7.80
N SER A 180 4.58 18.28 -7.89
CA SER A 180 5.46 18.22 -6.72
C SER A 180 5.47 19.54 -5.94
N LYS A 181 5.35 19.45 -4.61
CA LYS A 181 5.48 20.60 -3.70
C LYS A 181 6.94 20.95 -3.36
N LYS A 182 7.92 20.22 -3.90
CA LYS A 182 9.35 20.53 -3.72
C LYS A 182 9.64 21.93 -4.23
N LYS A 183 10.40 22.70 -3.45
CA LYS A 183 10.97 23.98 -3.87
C LYS A 183 12.28 23.72 -4.58
N VAL A 184 12.46 24.33 -5.76
CA VAL A 184 13.63 24.23 -6.60
C VAL A 184 14.01 25.58 -7.15
N TRP A 185 15.25 25.71 -7.62
CA TRP A 185 15.76 26.91 -8.25
C TRP A 185 15.43 26.91 -9.75
N TRP A 186 14.98 28.07 -10.20
CA TRP A 186 14.61 28.35 -11.57
C TRP A 186 15.45 29.47 -12.14
N ILE A 187 15.63 29.50 -13.45
CA ILE A 187 16.28 30.58 -14.20
C ILE A 187 15.40 30.95 -15.40
N CYS A 188 15.11 32.23 -15.63
CA CYS A 188 14.41 32.67 -16.84
C CYS A 188 15.39 33.08 -17.93
N GLU A 189 14.88 33.31 -19.13
CA GLU A 189 15.67 33.78 -20.30
C GLU A 189 16.45 35.06 -20.06
N GLN A 190 15.94 35.95 -19.16
CA GLN A 190 16.59 37.15 -18.72
C GLN A 190 17.69 36.93 -17.66
N GLY A 191 18.00 35.66 -17.32
CA GLY A 191 18.99 35.32 -16.31
C GLY A 191 18.56 35.51 -14.84
N HIS A 192 17.31 35.89 -14.56
CA HIS A 192 16.85 36.03 -13.18
C HIS A 192 16.69 34.65 -12.53
N VAL A 193 17.21 34.50 -11.33
CA VAL A 193 17.18 33.26 -10.54
C VAL A 193 16.26 33.42 -9.35
N TRP A 194 15.37 32.43 -9.12
CA TRP A 194 14.45 32.44 -7.97
C TRP A 194 14.13 31.01 -7.52
N CYS A 195 13.68 30.87 -6.28
CA CYS A 195 13.24 29.61 -5.71
C CYS A 195 11.71 29.59 -5.62
N ALA A 196 11.09 28.53 -6.17
CA ALA A 196 9.65 28.33 -6.12
C ALA A 196 9.31 26.83 -6.14
N SER A 197 8.13 26.45 -5.60
CA SER A 197 7.68 25.07 -5.70
C SER A 197 7.31 24.72 -7.14
N ILE A 198 7.52 23.46 -7.52
CA ILE A 198 7.17 22.98 -8.86
C ILE A 198 5.66 23.18 -9.07
N ALA A 199 4.82 22.78 -8.11
CA ALA A 199 3.36 22.91 -8.21
C ALA A 199 2.88 24.36 -8.41
N SER A 200 3.60 25.37 -7.89
CA SER A 200 3.24 26.80 -8.14
C SER A 200 3.55 27.25 -9.57
N ARG A 201 4.53 26.61 -10.20
CA ARG A 201 4.93 26.88 -11.58
C ARG A 201 4.02 26.19 -12.60
N THR A 202 3.53 25.01 -12.25
CA THR A 202 2.79 24.10 -13.13
C THR A 202 1.28 24.15 -12.94
N GLY A 203 0.82 24.66 -11.78
CA GLY A 203 -0.60 24.78 -11.44
C GLY A 203 -1.32 25.85 -12.24
N GLY A 204 -2.64 25.98 -12.05
CA GLY A 204 -3.50 26.86 -12.84
C GLY A 204 -3.07 28.33 -12.91
N LYS A 205 -2.37 28.85 -11.89
CA LYS A 205 -1.84 30.23 -11.89
C LYS A 205 -0.51 30.40 -12.64
N ARG A 206 0.17 29.31 -13.00
CA ARG A 206 1.46 29.26 -13.74
C ARG A 206 2.39 30.42 -13.39
N CYS A 207 2.77 30.56 -12.10
CA CYS A 207 3.58 31.68 -11.63
C CYS A 207 4.94 31.71 -12.35
N GLY A 208 5.19 32.72 -13.17
CA GLY A 208 6.45 32.94 -13.87
C GLY A 208 7.54 33.53 -12.98
N CYS A 209 8.58 34.11 -13.63
CA CYS A 209 9.65 34.82 -12.94
C CYS A 209 9.07 36.02 -12.19
N PRO A 210 9.24 36.15 -10.87
CA PRO A 210 8.68 37.23 -10.08
C PRO A 210 9.36 38.58 -10.38
N VAL A 211 10.59 38.57 -10.89
CA VAL A 211 11.31 39.76 -11.31
C VAL A 211 10.74 40.28 -12.61
N CYS A 212 10.60 39.46 -13.64
CA CYS A 212 9.97 39.84 -14.91
C CYS A 212 8.52 40.30 -14.73
N ALA A 213 7.82 39.75 -13.74
CA ALA A 213 6.46 40.12 -13.39
C ALA A 213 6.35 41.40 -12.53
N GLY A 214 7.46 42.12 -12.25
CA GLY A 214 7.49 43.32 -11.43
C GLY A 214 7.11 43.14 -9.95
N LYS A 215 7.05 41.89 -9.47
CA LYS A 215 6.63 41.55 -8.09
C LYS A 215 7.75 41.62 -7.07
N VAL A 216 9.01 41.72 -7.50
CA VAL A 216 10.21 41.72 -6.63
C VAL A 216 10.91 43.03 -6.73
N LYS A 217 10.93 43.80 -5.61
CA LYS A 217 11.68 45.07 -5.50
C LYS A 217 13.20 44.78 -5.54
N ALA A 218 14.00 45.77 -5.94
CA ALA A 218 15.46 45.67 -6.09
C ALA A 218 16.20 45.08 -4.86
N GLN A 219 15.73 45.45 -3.65
CA GLN A 219 16.27 44.93 -2.38
C GLN A 219 16.10 43.40 -2.24
N LYS A 220 15.04 42.82 -2.77
CA LYS A 220 14.77 41.39 -2.75
C LYS A 220 15.56 40.65 -3.82
N GLN A 221 15.96 41.32 -4.90
CA GLN A 221 16.89 40.79 -5.92
C GLN A 221 18.30 40.58 -5.32
N ALA A 222 18.77 41.58 -4.53
CA ALA A 222 20.03 41.47 -3.79
C ALA A 222 20.01 40.30 -2.75
N TYR A 223 18.87 40.10 -2.08
CA TYR A 223 18.69 38.95 -1.19
C TYR A 223 18.80 37.62 -1.92
N HIS A 224 18.16 37.47 -3.08
CA HIS A 224 18.28 36.25 -3.89
C HIS A 224 19.72 36.01 -4.38
N ALA A 225 20.42 37.08 -4.81
CA ALA A 225 21.83 36.98 -5.21
C ALA A 225 22.73 36.53 -4.04
N LYS A 226 22.46 37.04 -2.82
CA LYS A 226 23.17 36.63 -1.60
C LYS A 226 22.92 35.16 -1.25
N MET A 227 21.68 34.72 -1.31
CA MET A 227 21.33 33.30 -1.06
C MET A 227 22.01 32.35 -2.05
N ILE A 228 22.11 32.73 -3.33
CA ILE A 228 22.83 31.97 -4.36
C ILE A 228 24.33 31.89 -4.04
N ALA A 229 24.92 33.00 -3.59
CA ALA A 229 26.33 33.05 -3.23
C ALA A 229 26.64 32.19 -1.97
N GLU A 230 25.74 32.18 -0.99
CA GLU A 230 25.84 31.35 0.22
C GLU A 230 25.70 29.84 -0.11
N HIS A 231 24.78 29.47 -1.00
CA HIS A 231 24.65 28.06 -1.44
C HIS A 231 25.91 27.55 -2.13
N LYS A 232 26.54 28.40 -2.96
CA LYS A 232 27.82 28.05 -3.63
C LYS A 232 29.00 27.87 -2.68
N LYS A 233 28.98 28.47 -1.47
CA LYS A 233 30.01 28.29 -0.45
C LYS A 233 29.87 27.01 0.35
N ASN A 234 28.64 26.49 0.51
CA ASN A 234 28.36 25.27 1.26
C ASN A 234 28.51 23.98 0.42
N ASP A 235 28.64 24.11 -0.91
CA ASP A 235 28.85 22.98 -1.83
C ASP A 235 30.35 22.79 -2.20
N ARG A 236 31.27 23.47 -1.51
CA ARG A 236 32.73 23.28 -1.57
C ARG A 236 33.23 22.67 -0.27
#